data_94dc5cbe807be844bcdf62733fe5a0bf
#
_entry.id   94dc5cbe807be844bcdf62733fe5a0bf
#
_cell.length_a   1.000
_cell.length_b   1.000
_cell.length_c   1.000
_cell.angle_alpha   90.00
_cell.angle_beta   90.00
_cell.angle_gamma   90.00
#
_symmetry.space_group_name_H-M   'P 1'
#
loop_
_entity.id
_entity.type
_entity.pdbx_description
1 polymer ?
#
loop_
_entity_poly.entity_id
_entity_poly.type
_entity_poly.pdbx_seq_one_letter_code
_entity_poly.pdbx_strand_id
1 'polypeptide(L)'
;MVQMTTVLDVADNSGAKKVFCIKVLGGSKRKYASIGDVIVVSVQEAIPNAKVKKGDVAKAVIVRTKKEIRRPDGSYIRFDGNSAVLINKDNEPIGTRIFGPVARELRAKKFMKIISLAPEVI
;
A
#
# COMPACT_ATOMS: atom_id res chain seq x y z
N MET A 1 4.39 -7.81 7.93
CA MET A 1 5.44 -7.25 7.08
C MET A 1 5.33 -7.82 5.67
N VAL A 2 5.75 -7.04 4.71
CA VAL A 2 5.65 -7.40 3.29
C VAL A 2 7.04 -7.62 2.74
N GLN A 3 7.21 -8.67 1.96
CA GLN A 3 8.47 -8.98 1.29
C GLN A 3 8.20 -9.31 -0.17
N MET A 4 9.27 -9.56 -0.93
CA MET A 4 9.13 -10.08 -2.30
C MET A 4 8.23 -11.31 -2.28
N THR A 5 7.39 -11.45 -3.29
CA THR A 5 6.40 -12.52 -3.47
C THR A 5 5.14 -12.41 -2.61
N THR A 6 5.03 -11.43 -1.73
CA THR A 6 3.79 -11.22 -0.98
C THR A 6 2.67 -10.69 -1.90
N VAL A 7 1.49 -11.28 -1.78
CA VAL A 7 0.31 -10.80 -2.48
C VAL A 7 -0.48 -9.89 -1.53
N LEU A 8 -0.82 -8.68 -2.02
CA LEU A 8 -1.55 -7.70 -1.23
C LEU A 8 -2.88 -7.37 -1.91
N ASP A 9 -3.86 -7.02 -1.09
CA ASP A 9 -5.10 -6.44 -1.61
C ASP A 9 -4.88 -4.97 -1.92
N VAL A 10 -5.60 -4.45 -2.91
CA VAL A 10 -5.53 -3.03 -3.28
C VAL A 10 -6.68 -2.29 -2.62
N ALA A 11 -6.37 -1.24 -1.89
CA ALA A 11 -7.34 -0.49 -1.09
C ALA A 11 -7.84 0.78 -1.78
N ASP A 12 -7.77 0.82 -3.11
CA ASP A 12 -8.24 1.99 -3.86
C ASP A 12 -9.12 1.59 -5.04
N ASN A 13 -9.65 2.59 -5.73
CA ASN A 13 -10.52 2.40 -6.89
C ASN A 13 -9.80 2.52 -8.23
N SER A 14 -8.50 2.28 -8.27
CA SER A 14 -7.72 2.29 -9.51
C SER A 14 -8.12 1.19 -10.48
N GLY A 15 -8.81 0.17 -9.97
CA GLY A 15 -9.23 -0.99 -10.76
C GLY A 15 -8.43 -2.25 -10.49
N ALA A 16 -7.27 -2.14 -9.92
CA ALA A 16 -6.52 -3.30 -9.47
C ALA A 16 -7.16 -3.88 -8.21
N LYS A 17 -7.25 -5.20 -8.12
CA LYS A 17 -7.79 -5.89 -6.95
C LYS A 17 -6.70 -6.52 -6.10
N LYS A 18 -5.72 -7.16 -6.73
CA LYS A 18 -4.60 -7.80 -6.05
C LYS A 18 -3.31 -7.48 -6.78
N VAL A 19 -2.25 -7.28 -6.00
CA VAL A 19 -0.92 -7.01 -6.52
C VAL A 19 0.09 -7.91 -5.84
N PHE A 20 1.18 -8.16 -6.56
CA PHE A 20 2.27 -9.02 -6.13
C PHE A 20 3.51 -8.17 -5.92
N CYS A 21 4.12 -8.25 -4.74
CA CYS A 21 5.33 -7.48 -4.46
C CYS A 21 6.53 -8.04 -5.21
N ILE A 22 7.09 -7.25 -6.11
CA ILE A 22 8.28 -7.61 -6.87
C ILE A 22 9.54 -7.19 -6.12
N LYS A 23 9.54 -6.01 -5.54
CA LYS A 23 10.73 -5.45 -4.89
C LYS A 23 10.35 -4.47 -3.79
N VAL A 24 11.12 -4.50 -2.70
CA VAL A 24 11.02 -3.52 -1.62
C VAL A 24 12.06 -2.42 -1.88
N LEU A 25 11.59 -1.17 -1.98
CA LEU A 25 12.45 -0.02 -2.20
C LEU A 25 13.01 0.50 -0.87
N GLY A 26 14.12 1.22 -0.94
CA GLY A 26 14.72 1.85 0.23
C GLY A 26 16.10 1.35 0.61
N GLY A 27 16.75 0.57 -0.26
CA GLY A 27 18.11 0.10 -0.02
C GLY A 27 18.37 -1.25 -0.65
N SER A 28 19.61 -1.50 -1.05
CA SER A 28 19.97 -2.71 -1.80
C SER A 28 19.81 -4.02 -1.01
N LYS A 29 19.82 -3.92 0.33
CA LYS A 29 19.69 -5.10 1.20
C LYS A 29 18.35 -5.15 1.93
N ARG A 30 17.45 -4.25 1.61
CA ARG A 30 16.15 -4.20 2.29
C ARG A 30 15.26 -5.36 1.85
N LYS A 31 14.82 -6.17 2.80
CA LYS A 31 14.02 -7.36 2.54
C LYS A 31 12.55 -7.20 2.87
N TYR A 32 12.21 -6.35 3.86
CA TYR A 32 10.86 -6.23 4.39
C TYR A 32 10.37 -4.81 4.32
N ALA A 33 9.09 -4.66 4.03
CA ALA A 33 8.39 -3.38 4.02
C ALA A 33 7.27 -3.39 5.06
N SER A 34 7.02 -2.24 5.64
CA SER A 34 5.95 -2.03 6.60
C SER A 34 5.07 -0.87 6.14
N ILE A 35 4.12 -0.44 6.99
CA ILE A 35 3.21 0.66 6.66
C ILE A 35 4.00 1.93 6.32
N GLY A 36 3.63 2.56 5.20
CA GLY A 36 4.28 3.77 4.71
C GLY A 36 5.49 3.52 3.81
N ASP A 37 5.89 2.29 3.64
CA ASP A 37 6.99 1.95 2.73
C ASP A 37 6.47 1.79 1.31
N VAL A 38 7.30 2.17 0.33
CA VAL A 38 6.99 2.06 -1.09
C VAL A 38 7.57 0.77 -1.63
N ILE A 39 6.77 0.03 -2.37
CA ILE A 39 7.19 -1.21 -3.04
C ILE A 39 6.86 -1.14 -4.52
N VAL A 40 7.53 -1.97 -5.30
CA VAL A 40 7.19 -2.19 -6.71
C VAL A 40 6.32 -3.43 -6.79
N VAL A 41 5.19 -3.31 -7.47
CA VAL A 41 4.20 -4.39 -7.57
C VAL A 41 3.84 -4.70 -9.00
N SER A 42 3.38 -5.93 -9.23
CA SER A 42 2.77 -6.36 -10.49
C SER A 42 1.29 -6.64 -10.22
N VAL A 43 0.42 -6.12 -11.06
CA VAL A 43 -1.02 -6.30 -10.91
C VAL A 43 -1.40 -7.74 -11.27
N GLN A 44 -1.96 -8.48 -10.32
CA GLN A 44 -2.38 -9.88 -10.48
C GLN A 44 -3.83 -10.00 -10.91
N GLU A 45 -4.68 -9.15 -10.37
CA GLU A 45 -6.11 -9.11 -10.70
C GLU A 45 -6.54 -7.66 -10.86
N ALA A 46 -7.31 -7.39 -11.92
CA ALA A 46 -7.89 -6.08 -12.18
C ALA A 46 -9.26 -6.23 -12.81
N ILE A 47 -10.12 -5.22 -12.60
CA ILE A 47 -11.42 -5.19 -13.28
C ILE A 47 -11.23 -4.80 -14.75
N PRO A 48 -12.11 -5.24 -15.66
CA PRO A 48 -12.03 -4.86 -17.07
C PRO A 48 -12.16 -3.33 -17.24
N ASN A 49 -11.45 -2.79 -18.24
CA ASN A 49 -11.50 -1.37 -18.61
C ASN A 49 -11.08 -0.40 -17.50
N ALA A 50 -10.24 -0.86 -16.59
CA ALA A 50 -9.69 -0.02 -15.53
C ALA A 50 -8.46 0.76 -16.02
N LYS A 51 -8.05 1.75 -15.20
CA LYS A 51 -6.81 2.50 -15.44
C LYS A 51 -5.57 1.61 -15.41
N VAL A 52 -5.63 0.53 -14.64
CA VAL A 52 -4.55 -0.42 -14.44
C VAL A 52 -5.01 -1.77 -14.95
N LYS A 53 -4.15 -2.47 -15.66
CA LYS A 53 -4.45 -3.77 -16.26
C LYS A 53 -3.61 -4.86 -15.60
N LYS A 54 -4.11 -6.09 -15.69
CA LYS A 54 -3.37 -7.26 -15.23
C LYS A 54 -2.00 -7.31 -15.92
N GLY A 55 -0.95 -7.54 -15.12
CA GLY A 55 0.42 -7.58 -15.61
C GLY A 55 1.16 -6.25 -15.57
N ASP A 56 0.47 -5.15 -15.35
CA ASP A 56 1.11 -3.85 -15.22
C ASP A 56 2.02 -3.80 -14.01
N VAL A 57 3.14 -3.09 -14.13
CA VAL A 57 4.08 -2.85 -13.04
C VAL A 57 3.91 -1.42 -12.56
N ALA A 58 3.75 -1.25 -11.26
CA ALA A 58 3.53 0.06 -10.66
C ALA A 58 4.19 0.14 -9.29
N LYS A 59 4.26 1.35 -8.75
CA LYS A 59 4.65 1.56 -7.36
C LYS A 59 3.40 1.57 -6.49
N ALA A 60 3.56 1.11 -5.27
CA ALA A 60 2.48 1.11 -4.28
C ALA A 60 3.04 1.44 -2.91
N VAL A 61 2.21 2.05 -2.06
CA VAL A 61 2.54 2.29 -0.67
C VAL A 61 1.67 1.38 0.20
N ILE A 62 2.29 0.78 1.21
CA ILE A 62 1.58 -0.13 2.11
C ILE A 62 0.79 0.71 3.13
N VAL A 63 -0.51 0.47 3.20
CA VAL A 63 -1.40 1.20 4.10
C VAL A 63 -1.89 0.36 5.28
N ARG A 64 -1.87 -0.97 5.16
CA ARG A 64 -2.27 -1.91 6.21
C ARG A 64 -1.35 -3.12 6.19
N THR A 65 -1.01 -3.64 7.37
CA THR A 65 -0.26 -4.89 7.48
C THR A 65 -0.91 -5.81 8.50
N LYS A 66 -0.82 -7.10 8.25
CA LYS A 66 -1.28 -8.12 9.20
C LYS A 66 -0.34 -8.23 10.39
N LYS A 67 0.96 -8.03 10.17
CA LYS A 67 1.96 -8.00 11.24
C LYS A 67 1.81 -6.72 12.03
N GLU A 68 1.78 -6.83 13.36
CA GLU A 68 1.69 -5.67 14.23
C GLU A 68 2.92 -4.77 14.10
N ILE A 69 2.70 -3.46 14.23
CA ILE A 69 3.77 -2.48 14.31
C ILE A 69 3.67 -1.75 15.65
N ARG A 70 4.82 -1.47 16.24
CA ARG A 70 4.90 -0.74 17.51
C ARG A 70 4.88 0.76 17.25
N ARG A 71 4.05 1.47 18.02
CA ARG A 71 4.00 2.93 17.99
C ARG A 71 4.88 3.53 19.08
N PRO A 72 5.27 4.81 18.95
CA PRO A 72 6.11 5.48 19.95
C PRO A 72 5.52 5.49 21.35
N ASP A 73 4.19 5.46 21.47
CA ASP A 73 3.52 5.45 22.78
C ASP A 73 3.47 4.05 23.43
N GLY A 74 4.06 3.05 22.81
CA GLY A 74 4.09 1.68 23.30
C GLY A 74 2.92 0.82 22.86
N SER A 75 1.94 1.38 22.19
CA SER A 75 0.83 0.59 21.63
C SER A 75 1.23 -0.11 20.33
N TYR A 76 0.41 -1.07 19.93
CA TYR A 76 0.59 -1.80 18.68
C TYR A 76 -0.65 -1.66 17.82
N ILE A 77 -0.45 -1.67 16.50
CA ILE A 77 -1.56 -1.72 15.56
C ILE A 77 -1.33 -2.85 14.56
N ARG A 78 -2.40 -3.57 14.24
CA ARG A 78 -2.40 -4.58 13.20
C ARG A 78 -3.75 -4.60 12.52
N PHE A 79 -3.77 -5.11 11.31
CA PHE A 79 -4.98 -5.25 10.49
C PHE A 79 -5.21 -6.71 10.13
N ASP A 80 -6.35 -7.01 9.53
CA ASP A 80 -6.69 -8.39 9.15
C ASP A 80 -5.88 -8.90 7.95
N GLY A 81 -5.30 -8.02 7.18
CA GLY A 81 -4.51 -8.40 6.01
C GLY A 81 -3.58 -7.28 5.57
N ASN A 82 -2.83 -7.57 4.53
CA ASN A 82 -1.92 -6.60 3.93
C ASN A 82 -2.63 -5.89 2.78
N SER A 83 -2.57 -4.56 2.77
CA SER A 83 -3.19 -3.76 1.70
C SER A 83 -2.28 -2.63 1.27
N ALA A 84 -2.36 -2.29 0.00
CA ALA A 84 -1.55 -1.24 -0.60
C ALA A 84 -2.42 -0.32 -1.45
N VAL A 85 -1.92 0.88 -1.69
CA VAL A 85 -2.52 1.86 -2.58
C VAL A 85 -1.53 2.14 -3.69
N LEU A 86 -1.98 2.08 -4.95
CA LEU A 86 -1.12 2.35 -6.09
C LEU A 86 -0.83 3.85 -6.18
N ILE A 87 0.42 4.19 -6.43
CA ILE A 87 0.87 5.57 -6.53
C ILE A 87 1.59 5.82 -7.85
N ASN A 88 1.65 7.08 -8.25
CA ASN A 88 2.37 7.51 -9.44
C ASN A 88 3.80 7.94 -9.09
N LYS A 89 4.50 8.55 -10.06
CA LYS A 89 5.89 9.02 -9.87
C LYS A 89 6.02 10.09 -8.80
N ASP A 90 4.96 10.87 -8.57
CA ASP A 90 4.94 11.95 -7.59
C ASP A 90 4.48 11.49 -6.21
N ASN A 91 4.38 10.17 -6.00
CA ASN A 91 3.90 9.55 -4.78
C ASN A 91 2.45 9.93 -4.43
N GLU A 92 1.66 10.23 -5.45
CA GLU A 92 0.24 10.51 -5.30
C GLU A 92 -0.59 9.29 -5.69
N PRO A 93 -1.75 9.06 -5.04
CA PRO A 93 -2.59 7.92 -5.40
C PRO A 93 -3.13 8.04 -6.81
N ILE A 94 -3.13 6.93 -7.54
CA ILE A 94 -3.68 6.86 -8.90
C ILE A 94 -5.21 6.93 -8.83
N GLY A 95 -5.79 6.26 -7.84
CA GLY A 95 -7.23 6.25 -7.64
C GLY A 95 -7.72 7.53 -6.97
N THR A 96 -9.03 7.71 -6.97
CA THR A 96 -9.69 8.88 -6.36
C THR A 96 -10.32 8.56 -5.01
N ARG A 97 -10.40 7.29 -4.63
CA ARG A 97 -11.00 6.84 -3.36
C ARG A 97 -10.12 5.78 -2.72
N ILE A 98 -10.13 5.78 -1.38
CA ILE A 98 -9.46 4.77 -0.58
C ILE A 98 -10.54 3.99 0.17
N PHE A 99 -10.41 2.66 0.22
CA PHE A 99 -11.35 1.78 0.89
C PHE A 99 -10.77 1.29 2.22
N GLY A 100 -11.58 1.41 3.25
CA GLY A 100 -11.21 0.96 4.58
C GLY A 100 -10.23 1.88 5.30
N PRO A 101 -9.84 1.51 6.53
CA PRO A 101 -8.95 2.34 7.34
C PRO A 101 -7.52 2.32 6.81
N VAL A 102 -6.79 3.38 7.09
CA VAL A 102 -5.33 3.43 6.87
C VAL A 102 -4.66 3.80 8.19
N ALA A 103 -3.41 3.41 8.34
CA ALA A 103 -2.67 3.73 9.56
C ALA A 103 -2.15 5.18 9.50
N ARG A 104 -2.16 5.86 10.64
CA ARG A 104 -1.73 7.26 10.72
C ARG A 104 -0.22 7.44 10.49
N GLU A 105 0.56 6.36 10.52
CA GLU A 105 1.99 6.38 10.20
C GLU A 105 2.27 6.94 8.81
N LEU A 106 1.30 6.90 7.90
CA LEU A 106 1.44 7.48 6.57
C LEU A 106 1.68 8.99 6.61
N ARG A 107 1.20 9.68 7.65
CA ARG A 107 1.42 11.11 7.82
C ARG A 107 2.90 11.43 8.00
N ALA A 108 3.59 10.64 8.82
CA ALA A 108 5.03 10.80 9.04
C ALA A 108 5.84 10.50 7.78
N LYS A 109 5.32 9.67 6.89
CA LYS A 109 5.95 9.33 5.61
C LYS A 109 5.51 10.26 4.49
N LYS A 110 4.78 11.32 4.79
CA LYS A 110 4.35 12.37 3.85
C LYS A 110 3.34 11.94 2.78
N PHE A 111 2.54 10.93 3.07
CA PHE A 111 1.44 10.52 2.17
C PHE A 111 0.13 11.18 2.57
N MET A 112 0.13 12.51 2.63
CA MET A 112 -1.00 13.30 3.10
C MET A 112 -2.24 13.17 2.21
N LYS A 113 -2.05 13.00 0.91
CA LYS A 113 -3.18 12.88 -0.01
C LYS A 113 -3.93 11.57 0.21
N ILE A 114 -3.22 10.49 0.52
CA ILE A 114 -3.85 9.21 0.87
C ILE A 114 -4.64 9.36 2.16
N ILE A 115 -4.08 10.03 3.16
CA ILE A 115 -4.74 10.27 4.44
C ILE A 115 -6.02 11.08 4.24
N SER A 116 -5.98 12.11 3.39
CA SER A 116 -7.16 12.94 3.13
C SER A 116 -8.28 12.20 2.39
N LEU A 117 -7.94 11.20 1.60
CA LEU A 117 -8.92 10.40 0.86
C LEU A 117 -9.46 9.22 1.67
N ALA A 118 -8.76 8.82 2.72
CA ALA A 118 -9.15 7.65 3.51
C ALA A 118 -10.40 7.94 4.34
N PRO A 119 -11.34 6.97 4.43
CA PRO A 119 -12.55 7.16 5.23
C PRO A 119 -12.26 7.15 6.73
N GLU A 120 -11.17 6.51 7.14
CA GLU A 120 -10.79 6.42 8.54
C GLU A 120 -9.28 6.31 8.65
N VAL A 121 -8.69 7.07 9.58
CA VAL A 121 -7.24 7.03 9.86
C VAL A 121 -7.06 6.57 11.30
N ILE A 122 -6.44 5.45 11.48
CA ILE A 122 -6.21 4.83 12.77
C ILE A 122 -4.70 4.93 13.07
#